data_be923c3e8a0e4931800bc25ccffa4305
#
_entry.id   be923c3e8a0e4931800bc25ccffa4305
#
_cell.length_a   1.000
_cell.length_b   1.000
_cell.length_c   1.000
_cell.angle_alpha   90.00
_cell.angle_beta   90.00
_cell.angle_gamma   90.00
#
_symmetry.space_group_name_H-M   'P 1'
#
loop_
_entity.id
_entity.type
_entity.pdbx_description
1 polymer ?
#
loop_
_entity_poly.entity_id
_entity_poly.type
_entity_poly.pdbx_seq_one_letter_code
_entity_poly.pdbx_strand_id
1 'polypeptide(L)'
;MRLHLFMAIPFVLAASFVKAQTLPQAMQQALDVHPEIQAGVNSRIAADYQLRAAQGGYLPRVDLAAGYGREGTDDANTRTAAGTTGNQWDTHNRGESSLRLQQMIFDGFATSSEVGRQQANVNSRAYSLLGTSERTGLTVAQVYLDVLTRREFVRLAEENLRNHERIYDQIKLRTQRGVGNGADQDQAEARLAQARNNLITEQTNLADSQVNYLSAVGQMPDQLERPAPFMAMLPADFNEARRQMLDNSPVLRSAESDISAAESQYDAAKSTFYPRFDAELGTNADNNVGGDAGHTNGWEAMVRMRFNLFAGGSNKADLQSKSYQASQALDIRNNALRQLNEELGLAWNALNNANAQLPVAQEYVNHSTRVRTSYQQQFGLGQRTLLDLLDSENELFTASRRLEEIKNIQLFTQYRIKATMGELLKSQGVVAPMASVVQNDVKPKVQLPGMN
;
A
#
# COMPACT_ATOMS: atom_id res chain seq x y z
N MET A 1 -59.70 31.29 25.15
CA MET A 1 -58.38 31.84 25.54
C MET A 1 -57.40 30.67 25.57
N ARG A 2 -56.61 30.43 24.48
CA ARG A 2 -55.54 29.40 24.42
C ARG A 2 -54.23 30.16 24.44
N LEU A 3 -53.45 29.92 25.50
CA LEU A 3 -52.16 30.51 25.76
C LEU A 3 -51.10 29.67 25.01
N HIS A 4 -50.44 30.24 23.97
CA HIS A 4 -49.31 29.62 23.30
C HIS A 4 -48.01 29.96 24.06
N LEU A 5 -47.44 28.93 24.68
CA LEU A 5 -46.13 28.99 25.34
C LEU A 5 -45.06 28.87 24.27
N PHE A 6 -44.36 29.96 23.93
CA PHE A 6 -43.15 29.94 23.07
C PHE A 6 -41.98 29.45 23.90
N MET A 7 -41.54 28.23 23.61
CA MET A 7 -40.33 27.65 24.18
C MET A 7 -39.12 28.12 23.34
N ALA A 8 -38.39 29.10 23.86
CA ALA A 8 -37.12 29.57 23.26
C ALA A 8 -36.01 28.49 23.50
N ILE A 9 -35.60 27.83 22.44
CA ILE A 9 -34.44 26.92 22.46
C ILE A 9 -33.18 27.79 22.37
N PRO A 10 -32.27 27.75 23.37
CA PRO A 10 -31.01 28.46 23.27
C PRO A 10 -30.13 27.72 22.21
N PHE A 11 -29.85 28.40 21.13
CA PHE A 11 -28.89 27.98 20.13
C PHE A 11 -27.48 28.12 20.74
N VAL A 12 -26.95 27.02 21.32
CA VAL A 12 -25.56 26.96 21.77
C VAL A 12 -24.70 26.93 20.52
N LEU A 13 -24.11 28.04 20.12
CA LEU A 13 -22.99 28.09 19.17
C LEU A 13 -21.83 27.32 19.81
N ALA A 14 -21.69 26.05 19.47
CA ALA A 14 -20.47 25.31 19.69
C ALA A 14 -19.39 25.97 18.80
N ALA A 15 -18.59 26.85 19.38
CA ALA A 15 -17.34 27.30 18.76
C ALA A 15 -16.48 26.07 18.54
N SER A 16 -16.46 25.54 17.31
CA SER A 16 -15.53 24.52 16.88
C SER A 16 -14.15 25.15 16.99
N PHE A 17 -13.41 24.86 18.06
CA PHE A 17 -11.99 25.13 18.10
C PHE A 17 -11.38 24.32 16.95
N VAL A 18 -10.96 24.99 15.89
CA VAL A 18 -10.18 24.42 14.82
C VAL A 18 -8.84 23.99 15.44
N LYS A 19 -8.79 22.75 15.87
CA LYS A 19 -7.57 22.14 16.41
C LYS A 19 -6.66 21.87 15.22
N ALA A 20 -5.40 22.34 15.27
CA ALA A 20 -4.44 22.03 14.24
C ALA A 20 -4.36 20.51 14.03
N GLN A 21 -4.39 20.06 12.77
CA GLN A 21 -4.31 18.66 12.43
C GLN A 21 -2.90 18.13 12.71
N THR A 22 -2.81 17.04 13.45
CA THR A 22 -1.52 16.37 13.72
C THR A 22 -1.19 15.38 12.61
N LEU A 23 0.09 15.04 12.46
CA LEU A 23 0.54 14.05 11.47
C LEU A 23 -0.13 12.67 11.66
N PRO A 24 -0.24 12.10 12.89
CA PRO A 24 -0.97 10.83 13.08
C PRO A 24 -2.44 10.90 12.63
N GLN A 25 -3.12 12.03 12.86
CA GLN A 25 -4.50 12.21 12.39
C GLN A 25 -4.59 12.23 10.86
N ALA A 26 -3.65 12.90 10.18
CA ALA A 26 -3.57 12.91 8.72
C ALA A 26 -3.29 11.51 8.16
N MET A 27 -2.38 10.74 8.81
CA MET A 27 -2.11 9.35 8.45
C MET A 27 -3.36 8.46 8.61
N GLN A 28 -4.04 8.55 9.77
CA GLN A 28 -5.24 7.75 10.01
C GLN A 28 -6.33 8.06 8.97
N GLN A 29 -6.57 9.34 8.70
CA GLN A 29 -7.54 9.75 7.69
C GLN A 29 -7.19 9.20 6.31
N ALA A 30 -5.92 9.26 5.89
CA ALA A 30 -5.49 8.69 4.63
C ALA A 30 -5.77 7.18 4.58
N LEU A 31 -5.45 6.42 5.63
CA LEU A 31 -5.72 4.99 5.68
C LEU A 31 -7.21 4.66 5.57
N ASP A 32 -8.08 5.51 6.13
CA ASP A 32 -9.53 5.30 6.13
C ASP A 32 -10.16 5.54 4.74
N VAL A 33 -9.60 6.47 3.93
CA VAL A 33 -10.24 6.90 2.67
C VAL A 33 -9.45 6.57 1.41
N HIS A 34 -8.16 6.22 1.50
CA HIS A 34 -7.29 6.05 0.33
C HIS A 34 -7.72 4.85 -0.52
N PRO A 35 -7.96 5.02 -1.85
CA PRO A 35 -8.46 3.94 -2.71
C PRO A 35 -7.54 2.71 -2.77
N GLU A 36 -6.22 2.89 -2.71
CA GLU A 36 -5.26 1.77 -2.71
C GLU A 36 -5.40 0.90 -1.46
N ILE A 37 -5.67 1.51 -0.30
CA ILE A 37 -5.93 0.77 0.95
C ILE A 37 -7.25 0.00 0.83
N GLN A 38 -8.32 0.61 0.32
CA GLN A 38 -9.61 -0.05 0.12
C GLN A 38 -9.50 -1.21 -0.89
N ALA A 39 -8.72 -1.05 -1.96
CA ALA A 39 -8.42 -2.13 -2.89
C ALA A 39 -7.68 -3.29 -2.21
N GLY A 40 -6.72 -2.99 -1.33
CA GLY A 40 -6.02 -4.00 -0.52
C GLY A 40 -6.94 -4.75 0.44
N VAL A 41 -7.84 -4.04 1.14
CA VAL A 41 -8.87 -4.64 2.01
C VAL A 41 -9.76 -5.60 1.21
N ASN A 42 -10.27 -5.17 0.06
CA ASN A 42 -11.11 -6.01 -0.80
C ASN A 42 -10.35 -7.23 -1.34
N SER A 43 -9.08 -7.07 -1.71
CA SER A 43 -8.21 -8.18 -2.14
C SER A 43 -8.03 -9.22 -1.03
N ARG A 44 -7.85 -8.76 0.23
CA ARG A 44 -7.74 -9.66 1.39
C ARG A 44 -9.05 -10.40 1.66
N ILE A 45 -10.18 -9.72 1.62
CA ILE A 45 -11.51 -10.34 1.79
C ILE A 45 -11.79 -11.36 0.67
N ALA A 46 -11.40 -11.06 -0.58
CA ALA A 46 -11.53 -12.00 -1.69
C ALA A 46 -10.71 -13.28 -1.43
N ALA A 47 -9.49 -13.16 -0.90
CA ALA A 47 -8.66 -14.30 -0.53
C ALA A 47 -9.30 -15.16 0.60
N ASP A 48 -9.99 -14.54 1.58
CA ASP A 48 -10.75 -15.27 2.61
C ASP A 48 -11.83 -16.15 2.01
N TYR A 49 -12.57 -15.64 1.01
CA TYR A 49 -13.58 -16.43 0.33
C TYR A 49 -12.98 -17.53 -0.55
N GLN A 50 -11.79 -17.30 -1.14
CA GLN A 50 -11.06 -18.37 -1.85
C GLN A 50 -10.60 -19.48 -0.89
N LEU A 51 -10.15 -19.12 0.32
CA LEU A 51 -9.85 -20.10 1.36
C LEU A 51 -11.10 -20.90 1.77
N ARG A 52 -12.25 -20.25 1.98
CA ARG A 52 -13.51 -20.92 2.28
C ARG A 52 -13.95 -21.84 1.13
N ALA A 53 -13.76 -21.42 -0.13
CA ALA A 53 -14.04 -22.24 -1.29
C ALA A 53 -13.16 -23.51 -1.33
N ALA A 54 -11.86 -23.36 -1.02
CA ALA A 54 -10.95 -24.51 -0.91
C ALA A 54 -11.35 -25.48 0.23
N GLN A 55 -11.76 -24.93 1.39
CA GLN A 55 -12.29 -25.72 2.52
C GLN A 55 -13.56 -26.48 2.15
N GLY A 56 -14.36 -25.94 1.20
CA GLY A 56 -15.52 -26.63 0.62
C GLY A 56 -15.16 -27.95 -0.07
N GLY A 57 -13.89 -28.15 -0.47
CA GLY A 57 -13.41 -29.42 -1.02
C GLY A 57 -13.48 -30.61 -0.05
N TYR A 58 -13.58 -30.35 1.26
CA TYR A 58 -13.83 -31.39 2.27
C TYR A 58 -15.32 -31.80 2.41
N LEU A 59 -16.23 -31.00 1.87
CA LEU A 59 -17.66 -31.20 2.00
C LEU A 59 -18.20 -32.01 0.83
N PRO A 60 -19.36 -32.73 1.00
CA PRO A 60 -19.99 -33.43 -0.09
C PRO A 60 -20.50 -32.44 -1.15
N ARG A 61 -20.36 -32.86 -2.42
CA ARG A 61 -20.94 -32.18 -3.57
C ARG A 61 -22.25 -32.90 -3.95
N VAL A 62 -23.31 -32.13 -4.14
CA VAL A 62 -24.61 -32.64 -4.58
C VAL A 62 -24.96 -32.00 -5.92
N ASP A 63 -25.12 -32.81 -6.95
CA ASP A 63 -25.46 -32.37 -8.28
C ASP A 63 -26.84 -32.95 -8.69
N LEU A 64 -27.72 -32.08 -9.17
CA LEU A 64 -28.98 -32.45 -9.82
C LEU A 64 -28.86 -32.15 -11.30
N ALA A 65 -29.11 -33.15 -12.15
CA ALA A 65 -29.24 -32.96 -13.59
C ALA A 65 -30.63 -33.42 -14.05
N ALA A 66 -31.26 -32.68 -14.95
CA ALA A 66 -32.51 -33.04 -15.59
C ALA A 66 -32.48 -32.65 -17.06
N GLY A 67 -32.98 -33.50 -17.92
CA GLY A 67 -33.07 -33.28 -19.35
C GLY A 67 -34.43 -33.74 -19.90
N TYR A 68 -34.99 -33.01 -20.87
CA TYR A 68 -36.14 -33.40 -21.64
C TYR A 68 -35.91 -33.05 -23.11
N GLY A 69 -36.17 -34.03 -23.98
CA GLY A 69 -35.92 -33.84 -25.40
C GLY A 69 -36.62 -34.91 -26.26
N ARG A 70 -36.27 -34.94 -27.53
CA ARG A 70 -36.68 -35.99 -28.44
C ARG A 70 -35.44 -36.75 -28.92
N GLU A 71 -35.48 -38.06 -28.78
CA GLU A 71 -34.38 -38.95 -29.16
C GLU A 71 -34.90 -39.92 -30.25
N GLY A 72 -34.08 -40.11 -31.28
CA GLY A 72 -34.28 -41.18 -32.26
C GLY A 72 -33.11 -42.15 -32.17
N THR A 73 -33.35 -43.42 -31.98
CA THR A 73 -32.36 -44.49 -31.85
C THR A 73 -32.57 -45.52 -32.95
N ASP A 74 -31.48 -45.93 -33.61
CA ASP A 74 -31.43 -47.07 -34.52
C ASP A 74 -30.30 -47.99 -34.09
N ASP A 75 -30.64 -49.04 -33.33
CA ASP A 75 -29.68 -50.00 -32.78
C ASP A 75 -30.19 -51.46 -32.99
N ALA A 76 -29.47 -52.44 -32.44
CA ALA A 76 -29.77 -53.81 -32.55
C ALA A 76 -31.16 -54.16 -31.88
N ASN A 77 -31.49 -53.45 -30.78
CA ASN A 77 -32.72 -53.71 -30.03
C ASN A 77 -33.92 -53.18 -30.80
N THR A 78 -33.91 -51.97 -31.35
CA THR A 78 -34.93 -51.35 -32.16
C THR A 78 -35.22 -52.18 -33.43
N ARG A 79 -34.16 -52.71 -34.08
CA ARG A 79 -34.27 -53.60 -35.25
C ARG A 79 -34.86 -54.94 -34.91
N THR A 80 -34.44 -55.56 -33.78
CA THR A 80 -34.96 -56.83 -33.31
C THR A 80 -36.44 -56.72 -32.91
N ALA A 81 -36.81 -55.66 -32.19
CA ALA A 81 -38.17 -55.39 -31.81
C ALA A 81 -39.11 -55.20 -33.03
N ALA A 82 -38.60 -54.60 -34.11
CA ALA A 82 -39.34 -54.45 -35.38
C ALA A 82 -39.24 -55.64 -36.30
N GLY A 83 -38.48 -56.68 -35.96
CA GLY A 83 -38.32 -57.88 -36.80
C GLY A 83 -37.60 -57.64 -38.11
N THR A 84 -36.73 -56.67 -38.20
CA THR A 84 -36.01 -56.27 -39.40
C THR A 84 -34.48 -56.32 -39.20
N THR A 85 -33.72 -56.47 -40.29
CA THR A 85 -32.24 -56.31 -40.32
C THR A 85 -31.79 -55.00 -40.95
N GLY A 86 -32.73 -54.17 -41.45
CA GLY A 86 -32.49 -52.85 -42.01
C GLY A 86 -32.53 -51.77 -40.94
N ASN A 87 -32.24 -50.53 -41.33
CA ASN A 87 -32.31 -49.37 -40.42
C ASN A 87 -33.73 -49.18 -39.90
N GLN A 88 -33.87 -49.11 -38.58
CA GLN A 88 -35.15 -48.92 -37.91
C GLN A 88 -35.01 -47.86 -36.81
N TRP A 89 -35.41 -46.63 -37.14
CA TRP A 89 -35.44 -45.54 -36.19
C TRP A 89 -36.68 -45.65 -35.30
N ASP A 90 -36.43 -45.73 -33.99
CA ASP A 90 -37.45 -45.55 -32.98
C ASP A 90 -37.31 -44.18 -32.32
N THR A 91 -38.37 -43.39 -32.23
CA THR A 91 -38.33 -42.02 -31.82
C THR A 91 -39.29 -41.75 -30.67
N HIS A 92 -38.70 -41.40 -29.52
CA HIS A 92 -39.44 -41.13 -28.29
C HIS A 92 -39.15 -39.74 -27.72
N ASN A 93 -40.06 -39.25 -26.87
CA ASN A 93 -39.77 -38.15 -26.00
C ASN A 93 -38.95 -38.66 -24.82
N ARG A 94 -37.69 -38.28 -24.78
CA ARG A 94 -36.73 -38.66 -23.73
C ARG A 94 -36.86 -37.71 -22.54
N GLY A 95 -36.94 -38.26 -21.33
CA GLY A 95 -36.82 -37.57 -20.08
C GLY A 95 -35.75 -38.22 -19.23
N GLU A 96 -34.88 -37.46 -18.63
CA GLU A 96 -33.85 -37.96 -17.73
C GLU A 96 -33.71 -37.04 -16.50
N SER A 97 -33.53 -37.65 -15.34
CA SER A 97 -33.14 -36.90 -14.14
C SER A 97 -32.20 -37.73 -13.29
N SER A 98 -31.18 -37.08 -12.74
CA SER A 98 -30.23 -37.74 -11.83
C SER A 98 -29.89 -36.83 -10.67
N LEU A 99 -29.79 -37.39 -9.48
CA LEU A 99 -29.26 -36.77 -8.28
C LEU A 99 -28.03 -37.55 -7.86
N ARG A 100 -26.89 -36.86 -7.76
CA ARG A 100 -25.63 -37.49 -7.39
C ARG A 100 -25.00 -36.72 -6.19
N LEU A 101 -24.61 -37.47 -5.17
CA LEU A 101 -23.79 -37.00 -4.05
C LEU A 101 -22.43 -37.63 -4.19
N GLN A 102 -21.38 -36.80 -4.16
CA GLN A 102 -20.00 -37.26 -4.16
C GLN A 102 -19.27 -36.67 -2.96
N GLN A 103 -18.63 -37.53 -2.15
CA GLN A 103 -17.85 -37.17 -1.00
C GLN A 103 -16.42 -37.68 -1.19
N MET A 104 -15.43 -36.77 -1.17
CA MET A 104 -14.03 -37.13 -1.14
C MET A 104 -13.69 -37.81 0.20
N ILE A 105 -13.09 -39.00 0.15
CA ILE A 105 -12.58 -39.74 1.30
C ILE A 105 -11.07 -39.47 1.46
N PHE A 106 -10.34 -39.57 0.34
CA PHE A 106 -8.94 -39.38 0.28
C PHE A 106 -8.53 -38.99 -1.14
N ASP A 107 -7.67 -37.93 -1.28
CA ASP A 107 -7.23 -37.39 -2.57
C ASP A 107 -5.71 -37.21 -2.65
N GLY A 108 -4.95 -37.96 -1.86
CA GLY A 108 -3.49 -37.82 -1.83
C GLY A 108 -3.02 -36.49 -1.21
N PHE A 109 -3.81 -35.90 -0.32
CA PHE A 109 -3.55 -34.60 0.32
C PHE A 109 -3.71 -33.38 -0.61
N ALA A 110 -4.35 -33.53 -1.78
CA ALA A 110 -4.57 -32.40 -2.72
C ALA A 110 -5.40 -31.28 -2.07
N THR A 111 -6.54 -31.62 -1.48
CA THR A 111 -7.44 -30.65 -0.83
C THR A 111 -6.75 -29.99 0.37
N SER A 112 -6.03 -30.74 1.20
CA SER A 112 -5.34 -30.17 2.35
C SER A 112 -4.22 -29.21 1.95
N SER A 113 -3.47 -29.55 0.89
CA SER A 113 -2.43 -28.69 0.33
C SER A 113 -3.02 -27.44 -0.34
N GLU A 114 -4.17 -27.55 -1.01
CA GLU A 114 -4.88 -26.40 -1.58
C GLU A 114 -5.38 -25.44 -0.48
N VAL A 115 -5.94 -25.97 0.61
CA VAL A 115 -6.33 -25.16 1.78
C VAL A 115 -5.11 -24.48 2.37
N GLY A 116 -3.97 -25.18 2.51
CA GLY A 116 -2.71 -24.61 2.98
C GLY A 116 -2.23 -23.49 2.07
N ARG A 117 -2.30 -23.68 0.75
CA ARG A 117 -1.96 -22.66 -0.25
C ARG A 117 -2.83 -21.42 -0.12
N GLN A 118 -4.15 -21.59 0.01
CA GLN A 118 -5.06 -20.46 0.15
C GLN A 118 -4.88 -19.74 1.50
N GLN A 119 -4.60 -20.47 2.58
CA GLN A 119 -4.26 -19.84 3.86
C GLN A 119 -3.00 -18.98 3.76
N ALA A 120 -1.96 -19.47 3.10
CA ALA A 120 -0.75 -18.71 2.84
C ALA A 120 -1.01 -17.47 1.96
N ASN A 121 -1.86 -17.58 0.94
CA ASN A 121 -2.30 -16.44 0.12
C ASN A 121 -3.04 -15.39 0.95
N VAL A 122 -3.92 -15.81 1.86
CA VAL A 122 -4.62 -14.93 2.80
C VAL A 122 -3.61 -14.13 3.64
N ASN A 123 -2.57 -14.80 4.17
CA ASN A 123 -1.52 -14.16 4.96
C ASN A 123 -0.69 -13.19 4.10
N SER A 124 -0.30 -13.60 2.90
CA SER A 124 0.41 -12.74 1.95
C SER A 124 -0.37 -11.44 1.66
N ARG A 125 -1.68 -11.54 1.39
CA ARG A 125 -2.54 -10.36 1.16
C ARG A 125 -2.66 -9.46 2.39
N ALA A 126 -2.75 -10.04 3.58
CA ALA A 126 -2.80 -9.28 4.83
C ALA A 126 -1.50 -8.48 5.07
N TYR A 127 -0.34 -9.14 4.93
CA TYR A 127 0.95 -8.47 5.05
C TYR A 127 1.21 -7.46 3.92
N SER A 128 0.79 -7.75 2.69
CA SER A 128 0.86 -6.79 1.58
C SER A 128 0.02 -5.53 1.86
N LEU A 129 -1.18 -5.68 2.43
CA LEU A 129 -2.01 -4.56 2.87
C LEU A 129 -1.33 -3.75 3.98
N LEU A 130 -0.71 -4.42 4.95
CA LEU A 130 0.06 -3.74 5.99
C LEU A 130 1.25 -2.95 5.40
N GLY A 131 1.99 -3.55 4.47
CA GLY A 131 3.10 -2.89 3.77
C GLY A 131 2.64 -1.68 2.94
N THR A 132 1.50 -1.77 2.27
CA THR A 132 0.87 -0.64 1.56
C THR A 132 0.46 0.46 2.56
N SER A 133 -0.08 0.08 3.73
CA SER A 133 -0.47 1.03 4.77
C SER A 133 0.73 1.79 5.35
N GLU A 134 1.86 1.10 5.60
CA GLU A 134 3.13 1.71 6.04
C GLU A 134 3.66 2.70 4.98
N ARG A 135 3.64 2.32 3.70
CA ARG A 135 4.06 3.17 2.59
C ARG A 135 3.15 4.39 2.43
N THR A 136 1.83 4.21 2.52
CA THR A 136 0.86 5.33 2.50
C THR A 136 1.11 6.27 3.67
N GLY A 137 1.33 5.75 4.88
CA GLY A 137 1.70 6.55 6.05
C GLY A 137 2.99 7.36 5.82
N LEU A 138 4.02 6.76 5.20
CA LEU A 138 5.25 7.47 4.85
C LEU A 138 5.02 8.57 3.80
N THR A 139 4.20 8.29 2.78
CA THR A 139 3.82 9.30 1.77
C THR A 139 3.08 10.48 2.42
N VAL A 140 2.16 10.20 3.36
CA VAL A 140 1.48 11.25 4.13
C VAL A 140 2.48 12.07 4.94
N ALA A 141 3.45 11.43 5.61
CA ALA A 141 4.50 12.15 6.34
C ALA A 141 5.28 13.08 5.41
N GLN A 142 5.63 12.62 4.22
CA GLN A 142 6.35 13.42 3.23
C GLN A 142 5.58 14.65 2.80
N VAL A 143 4.33 14.50 2.35
CA VAL A 143 3.51 15.62 1.87
C VAL A 143 3.13 16.57 3.00
N TYR A 144 2.90 16.06 4.20
CA TYR A 144 2.63 16.86 5.40
C TYR A 144 3.80 17.78 5.74
N LEU A 145 5.02 17.22 5.79
CA LEU A 145 6.25 17.98 6.09
C LEU A 145 6.61 18.94 4.95
N ASP A 146 6.31 18.58 3.70
CA ASP A 146 6.53 19.47 2.55
C ASP A 146 5.65 20.72 2.65
N VAL A 147 4.36 20.58 2.94
CA VAL A 147 3.46 21.75 3.17
C VAL A 147 4.00 22.65 4.28
N LEU A 148 4.45 22.10 5.40
CA LEU A 148 5.03 22.90 6.49
C LEU A 148 6.29 23.65 6.05
N THR A 149 7.15 22.97 5.29
CA THR A 149 8.41 23.55 4.78
C THR A 149 8.12 24.66 3.76
N ARG A 150 7.15 24.46 2.84
CA ARG A 150 6.74 25.48 1.86
C ARG A 150 6.09 26.68 2.53
N ARG A 151 5.30 26.50 3.58
CA ARG A 151 4.77 27.63 4.38
C ARG A 151 5.91 28.46 4.99
N GLU A 152 6.93 27.81 5.50
CA GLU A 152 8.09 28.51 6.05
C GLU A 152 8.91 29.23 4.96
N PHE A 153 9.04 28.64 3.76
CA PHE A 153 9.70 29.31 2.63
C PHE A 153 8.94 30.54 2.16
N VAL A 154 7.62 30.50 2.11
CA VAL A 154 6.79 31.69 1.82
C VAL A 154 7.04 32.76 2.88
N ARG A 155 7.02 32.42 4.17
CA ARG A 155 7.31 33.35 5.26
C ARG A 155 8.70 34.02 5.12
N LEU A 156 9.72 33.22 4.80
CA LEU A 156 11.09 33.72 4.57
C LEU A 156 11.14 34.63 3.33
N ALA A 157 10.45 34.27 2.25
CA ALA A 157 10.39 35.09 1.03
C ALA A 157 9.65 36.41 1.26
N GLU A 158 8.58 36.43 2.04
CA GLU A 158 7.88 37.64 2.46
C GLU A 158 8.79 38.56 3.32
N GLU A 159 9.55 37.98 4.24
CA GLU A 159 10.51 38.75 5.05
C GLU A 159 11.63 39.34 4.18
N ASN A 160 12.16 38.54 3.24
CA ASN A 160 13.15 38.99 2.28
C ASN A 160 12.63 40.14 1.41
N LEU A 161 11.39 40.00 0.90
CA LEU A 161 10.72 41.06 0.12
C LEU A 161 10.58 42.37 0.94
N ARG A 162 10.07 42.29 2.16
CA ARG A 162 9.94 43.47 3.04
C ARG A 162 11.27 44.15 3.30
N ASN A 163 12.36 43.41 3.41
CA ASN A 163 13.70 43.96 3.59
C ASN A 163 14.18 44.70 2.33
N HIS A 164 13.98 44.12 1.15
CA HIS A 164 14.31 44.76 -0.13
C HIS A 164 13.46 45.99 -0.42
N GLU A 165 12.17 46.00 -0.06
CA GLU A 165 11.31 47.18 -0.15
C GLU A 165 11.83 48.32 0.69
N ARG A 166 12.21 48.05 1.97
CA ARG A 166 12.81 49.08 2.85
C ARG A 166 14.12 49.64 2.31
N ILE A 167 15.00 48.80 1.77
CA ILE A 167 16.27 49.21 1.18
C ILE A 167 16.00 50.09 -0.06
N TYR A 168 15.09 49.64 -0.97
CA TYR A 168 14.73 50.40 -2.16
C TYR A 168 14.18 51.78 -1.80
N ASP A 169 13.26 51.88 -0.84
CA ASP A 169 12.69 53.17 -0.42
C ASP A 169 13.75 54.12 0.13
N GLN A 170 14.71 53.61 0.91
CA GLN A 170 15.84 54.40 1.41
C GLN A 170 16.74 54.92 0.27
N ILE A 171 17.06 54.08 -0.71
CA ILE A 171 17.87 54.45 -1.86
C ILE A 171 17.16 55.47 -2.73
N LYS A 172 15.89 55.24 -3.07
CA LYS A 172 15.05 56.17 -3.81
C LYS A 172 14.98 57.55 -3.18
N LEU A 173 14.82 57.63 -1.85
CA LEU A 173 14.79 58.88 -1.12
C LEU A 173 16.16 59.61 -1.18
N ARG A 174 17.29 58.89 -1.08
CA ARG A 174 18.63 59.43 -1.22
C ARG A 174 18.85 60.02 -2.62
N THR A 175 18.46 59.28 -3.68
CA THR A 175 18.58 59.75 -5.06
C THR A 175 17.74 60.98 -5.34
N GLN A 176 16.48 61.01 -4.85
CA GLN A 176 15.60 62.18 -4.97
C GLN A 176 16.14 63.44 -4.27
N ARG A 177 16.90 63.26 -3.18
CA ARG A 177 17.52 64.36 -2.47
C ARG A 177 18.92 64.78 -3.02
N GLY A 178 19.35 64.18 -4.12
CA GLY A 178 20.61 64.49 -4.78
C GLY A 178 21.87 63.96 -4.06
N VAL A 179 21.70 63.08 -3.06
CA VAL A 179 22.81 62.47 -2.32
C VAL A 179 23.01 61.00 -2.64
N GLY A 180 22.26 60.44 -3.62
CA GLY A 180 22.33 59.07 -4.10
C GLY A 180 22.75 58.97 -5.55
N ASN A 181 23.19 57.77 -5.95
CA ASN A 181 23.55 57.42 -7.32
C ASN A 181 22.38 56.71 -8.04
N GLY A 182 22.11 57.05 -9.32
CA GLY A 182 21.07 56.39 -10.11
C GLY A 182 21.32 54.87 -10.30
N ALA A 183 22.60 54.49 -10.46
CA ALA A 183 22.95 53.06 -10.57
C ALA A 183 22.61 52.25 -9.30
N ASP A 184 22.74 52.87 -8.12
CA ASP A 184 22.34 52.21 -6.84
C ASP A 184 20.80 52.02 -6.79
N GLN A 185 20.01 52.97 -7.33
CA GLN A 185 18.57 52.85 -7.41
C GLN A 185 18.17 51.71 -8.35
N ASP A 186 18.75 51.65 -9.55
CA ASP A 186 18.48 50.59 -10.54
C ASP A 186 18.84 49.20 -9.95
N GLN A 187 19.97 49.11 -9.23
CA GLN A 187 20.41 47.90 -8.57
C GLN A 187 19.41 47.44 -7.46
N ALA A 188 18.96 48.37 -6.61
CA ALA A 188 17.99 48.10 -5.56
C ALA A 188 16.63 47.67 -6.20
N GLU A 189 16.21 48.27 -7.30
CA GLU A 189 14.99 47.94 -8.04
C GLU A 189 15.08 46.53 -8.66
N ALA A 190 16.23 46.18 -9.26
CA ALA A 190 16.48 44.86 -9.80
C ALA A 190 16.40 43.77 -8.71
N ARG A 191 17.01 44.01 -7.53
CA ARG A 191 16.94 43.08 -6.39
C ARG A 191 15.52 42.98 -5.80
N LEU A 192 14.78 44.09 -5.75
CA LEU A 192 13.36 44.08 -5.34
C LEU A 192 12.51 43.27 -6.29
N ALA A 193 12.70 43.40 -7.63
CA ALA A 193 12.01 42.59 -8.61
C ALA A 193 12.34 41.09 -8.45
N GLN A 194 13.60 40.75 -8.15
CA GLN A 194 14.03 39.39 -7.84
C GLN A 194 13.32 38.85 -6.58
N ALA A 195 13.24 39.63 -5.50
CA ALA A 195 12.57 39.23 -4.27
C ALA A 195 11.05 38.99 -4.47
N ARG A 196 10.40 39.83 -5.30
CA ARG A 196 9.00 39.61 -5.69
C ARG A 196 8.82 38.31 -6.48
N ASN A 197 9.69 38.03 -7.43
CA ASN A 197 9.65 36.80 -8.20
C ASN A 197 9.86 35.57 -7.29
N ASN A 198 10.79 35.65 -6.34
CA ASN A 198 11.02 34.58 -5.36
C ASN A 198 9.75 34.28 -4.53
N LEU A 199 9.03 35.32 -4.07
CA LEU A 199 7.77 35.15 -3.33
C LEU A 199 6.72 34.46 -4.19
N ILE A 200 6.51 34.90 -5.45
CA ILE A 200 5.55 34.28 -6.36
C ILE A 200 5.89 32.80 -6.57
N THR A 201 7.17 32.49 -6.76
CA THR A 201 7.64 31.09 -6.92
C THR A 201 7.32 30.24 -5.69
N GLU A 202 7.61 30.75 -4.47
CA GLU A 202 7.35 29.99 -3.26
C GLU A 202 5.84 29.86 -2.97
N GLN A 203 5.02 30.83 -3.32
CA GLN A 203 3.55 30.72 -3.25
C GLN A 203 3.02 29.66 -4.21
N THR A 204 3.57 29.57 -5.43
CA THR A 204 3.21 28.51 -6.39
C THR A 204 3.62 27.13 -5.86
N ASN A 205 4.84 26.99 -5.36
CA ASN A 205 5.34 25.75 -4.75
C ASN A 205 4.47 25.30 -3.56
N LEU A 206 3.99 26.26 -2.75
CA LEU A 206 3.06 25.97 -1.65
C LEU A 206 1.73 25.46 -2.18
N ALA A 207 1.16 26.10 -3.21
CA ALA A 207 -0.08 25.65 -3.82
C ALA A 207 0.05 24.22 -4.38
N ASP A 208 1.15 23.90 -5.07
CA ASP A 208 1.42 22.56 -5.57
C ASP A 208 1.55 21.53 -4.43
N SER A 209 2.23 21.89 -3.34
CA SER A 209 2.34 21.01 -2.18
C SER A 209 1.00 20.74 -1.50
N GLN A 210 0.08 21.72 -1.49
CA GLN A 210 -1.28 21.55 -0.98
C GLN A 210 -2.11 20.59 -1.85
N VAL A 211 -1.92 20.62 -3.17
CA VAL A 211 -2.56 19.66 -4.09
C VAL A 211 -2.03 18.25 -3.86
N ASN A 212 -0.71 18.09 -3.68
CA ASN A 212 -0.11 16.80 -3.35
C ASN A 212 -0.62 16.26 -2.00
N TYR A 213 -0.77 17.13 -1.02
CA TYR A 213 -1.38 16.77 0.27
C TYR A 213 -2.83 16.29 0.10
N LEU A 214 -3.65 17.05 -0.65
CA LEU A 214 -5.04 16.66 -0.95
C LEU A 214 -5.10 15.27 -1.61
N SER A 215 -4.21 14.98 -2.55
CA SER A 215 -4.15 13.67 -3.23
C SER A 215 -3.85 12.52 -2.26
N ALA A 216 -2.95 12.73 -1.28
CA ALA A 216 -2.52 11.69 -0.36
C ALA A 216 -3.47 11.51 0.85
N VAL A 217 -4.06 12.62 1.36
CA VAL A 217 -4.85 12.62 2.60
C VAL A 217 -6.36 12.68 2.35
N GLY A 218 -6.76 13.14 1.15
CA GLY A 218 -8.17 13.25 0.74
C GLY A 218 -8.84 14.56 1.16
N GLN A 219 -8.13 15.50 1.80
CA GLN A 219 -8.63 16.83 2.14
C GLN A 219 -7.55 17.90 2.02
N MET A 220 -7.92 19.16 1.85
CA MET A 220 -6.98 20.28 1.84
C MET A 220 -6.35 20.49 3.23
N PRO A 221 -5.04 20.84 3.28
CA PRO A 221 -4.38 21.12 4.55
C PRO A 221 -4.85 22.45 5.14
N ASP A 222 -5.45 22.41 6.34
CA ASP A 222 -5.77 23.61 7.12
C ASP A 222 -4.58 23.99 8.03
N GLN A 223 -4.76 24.17 9.30
CA GLN A 223 -3.68 24.36 10.25
C GLN A 223 -3.00 23.01 10.54
N LEU A 224 -1.70 22.93 10.26
CA LEU A 224 -0.89 21.74 10.51
C LEU A 224 0.05 22.00 11.69
N GLU A 225 0.14 21.04 12.61
CA GLU A 225 1.09 21.07 13.72
C GLU A 225 2.45 20.52 13.30
N ARG A 226 3.56 21.21 13.66
CA ARG A 226 4.89 20.69 13.36
C ARG A 226 5.20 19.51 14.30
N PRO A 227 5.44 18.29 13.79
CA PRO A 227 5.77 17.15 14.61
C PRO A 227 7.11 17.34 15.32
N ALA A 228 7.21 16.87 16.57
CA ALA A 228 8.49 16.86 17.28
C ALA A 228 9.39 15.72 16.74
N PRO A 229 10.72 15.92 16.72
CA PRO A 229 11.65 14.82 16.42
C PRO A 229 11.53 13.71 17.47
N PHE A 230 11.51 12.42 16.99
CA PHE A 230 11.39 11.27 17.88
C PHE A 230 12.64 10.38 17.90
N MET A 231 13.81 11.00 17.91
CA MET A 231 15.11 10.32 17.92
C MET A 231 15.22 9.22 18.97
N ALA A 232 14.64 9.42 20.15
CA ALA A 232 14.65 8.43 21.24
C ALA A 232 13.88 7.15 20.93
N MET A 233 13.01 7.15 19.93
CA MET A 233 12.24 5.97 19.49
C MET A 233 12.93 5.19 18.38
N LEU A 234 14.04 5.70 17.86
CA LEU A 234 14.83 5.01 16.85
C LEU A 234 15.74 3.95 17.52
N PRO A 235 16.09 2.88 16.78
CA PRO A 235 17.10 1.94 17.24
C PRO A 235 18.44 2.63 17.56
N ALA A 236 19.21 2.06 18.47
CA ALA A 236 20.47 2.63 18.92
C ALA A 236 21.53 2.66 17.81
N ASP A 237 21.52 1.65 16.94
CA ASP A 237 22.45 1.51 15.82
C ASP A 237 21.81 0.85 14.60
N PHE A 238 22.53 0.85 13.49
CA PHE A 238 22.08 0.25 12.22
C PHE A 238 21.80 -1.25 12.34
N ASN A 239 22.59 -1.99 13.11
CA ASN A 239 22.41 -3.43 13.22
C ASN A 239 21.14 -3.79 13.99
N GLU A 240 20.81 -2.99 15.01
CA GLU A 240 19.54 -3.12 15.74
C GLU A 240 18.35 -2.78 14.82
N ALA A 241 18.43 -1.69 14.05
CA ALA A 241 17.42 -1.33 13.06
C ALA A 241 17.20 -2.46 12.05
N ARG A 242 18.29 -3.07 11.58
CA ARG A 242 18.25 -4.21 10.65
C ARG A 242 17.60 -5.44 11.27
N ARG A 243 17.89 -5.78 12.52
CA ARG A 243 17.23 -6.90 13.23
C ARG A 243 15.72 -6.66 13.32
N GLN A 244 15.31 -5.48 13.76
CA GLN A 244 13.89 -5.13 13.87
C GLN A 244 13.19 -5.16 12.50
N MET A 245 13.87 -4.71 11.42
CA MET A 245 13.37 -4.83 10.05
C MET A 245 13.16 -6.28 9.63
N LEU A 246 14.10 -7.18 9.93
CA LEU A 246 13.98 -8.61 9.62
C LEU A 246 12.78 -9.25 10.34
N ASP A 247 12.51 -8.82 11.57
CA ASP A 247 11.43 -9.38 12.38
C ASP A 247 10.05 -8.81 12.05
N ASN A 248 9.97 -7.54 11.66
CA ASN A 248 8.69 -6.81 11.60
C ASN A 248 8.28 -6.39 10.18
N SER A 249 9.19 -6.42 9.18
CA SER A 249 8.87 -5.93 7.83
C SER A 249 7.71 -6.69 7.18
N PRO A 250 6.59 -6.00 6.87
CA PRO A 250 5.45 -6.64 6.21
C PRO A 250 5.79 -7.17 4.81
N VAL A 251 6.76 -6.54 4.13
CA VAL A 251 7.22 -6.97 2.80
C VAL A 251 7.86 -8.35 2.87
N LEU A 252 8.73 -8.59 3.88
CA LEU A 252 9.34 -9.90 4.08
C LEU A 252 8.30 -10.94 4.50
N ARG A 253 7.39 -10.60 5.41
CA ARG A 253 6.32 -11.50 5.86
C ARG A 253 5.37 -11.89 4.72
N SER A 254 5.05 -10.95 3.81
CA SER A 254 4.28 -11.26 2.60
C SER A 254 5.02 -12.26 1.70
N ALA A 255 6.30 -12.01 1.42
CA ALA A 255 7.12 -12.90 0.61
C ALA A 255 7.33 -14.30 1.25
N GLU A 256 7.45 -14.37 2.58
CA GLU A 256 7.51 -15.64 3.32
C GLU A 256 6.19 -16.43 3.22
N SER A 257 5.06 -15.73 3.22
CA SER A 257 3.76 -16.35 2.96
C SER A 257 3.64 -16.87 1.52
N ASP A 258 4.21 -16.15 0.55
CA ASP A 258 4.24 -16.60 -0.85
C ASP A 258 5.13 -17.86 -1.03
N ILE A 259 6.22 -18.00 -0.27
CA ILE A 259 7.02 -19.25 -0.23
C ILE A 259 6.15 -20.38 0.30
N SER A 260 5.43 -20.17 1.42
CA SER A 260 4.54 -21.19 1.99
C SER A 260 3.43 -21.61 1.02
N ALA A 261 2.90 -20.67 0.22
CA ALA A 261 1.94 -20.97 -0.84
C ALA A 261 2.55 -21.85 -1.95
N ALA A 262 3.78 -21.53 -2.38
CA ALA A 262 4.48 -22.32 -3.40
C ALA A 262 4.87 -23.72 -2.89
N GLU A 263 5.29 -23.86 -1.63
CA GLU A 263 5.53 -25.16 -0.98
C GLU A 263 4.24 -26.00 -0.91
N SER A 264 3.12 -25.37 -0.61
CA SER A 264 1.81 -26.05 -0.62
C SER A 264 1.40 -26.49 -2.03
N GLN A 265 1.71 -25.69 -3.07
CA GLN A 265 1.54 -26.12 -4.46
C GLN A 265 2.40 -27.32 -4.83
N TYR A 266 3.63 -27.36 -4.37
CA TYR A 266 4.51 -28.51 -4.57
C TYR A 266 3.94 -29.77 -3.88
N ASP A 267 3.44 -29.62 -2.65
CA ASP A 267 2.78 -30.74 -1.93
C ASP A 267 1.49 -31.17 -2.63
N ALA A 268 0.70 -30.25 -3.18
CA ALA A 268 -0.46 -30.58 -3.99
C ALA A 268 -0.09 -31.40 -5.25
N ALA A 269 1.02 -31.08 -5.91
CA ALA A 269 1.48 -31.83 -7.07
C ALA A 269 1.89 -33.28 -6.73
N LYS A 270 2.33 -33.56 -5.49
CA LYS A 270 2.59 -34.92 -5.01
C LYS A 270 1.32 -35.78 -4.97
N SER A 271 0.13 -35.19 -4.85
CA SER A 271 -1.12 -35.93 -4.78
C SER A 271 -1.37 -36.83 -5.98
N THR A 272 -0.83 -36.47 -7.17
CA THR A 272 -0.95 -37.24 -8.39
C THR A 272 -0.27 -38.62 -8.31
N PHE A 273 0.61 -38.83 -7.33
CA PHE A 273 1.29 -40.11 -7.06
C PHE A 273 0.56 -40.97 -6.03
N TYR A 274 -0.63 -40.56 -5.58
CA TYR A 274 -1.47 -41.29 -4.66
C TYR A 274 -2.82 -41.62 -5.31
N PRO A 275 -3.46 -42.74 -4.94
CA PRO A 275 -4.84 -43.01 -5.36
C PRO A 275 -5.81 -42.06 -4.72
N ARG A 276 -6.85 -41.68 -5.46
CA ARG A 276 -7.99 -40.92 -4.97
C ARG A 276 -9.18 -41.87 -4.70
N PHE A 277 -9.83 -41.69 -3.56
CA PHE A 277 -11.05 -42.42 -3.16
C PHE A 277 -12.18 -41.44 -2.92
N ASP A 278 -13.31 -41.69 -3.61
CA ASP A 278 -14.54 -40.92 -3.47
C ASP A 278 -15.69 -41.90 -3.08
N ALA A 279 -16.52 -41.51 -2.13
CA ALA A 279 -17.84 -42.15 -1.94
C ALA A 279 -18.84 -41.47 -2.88
N GLU A 280 -19.58 -42.28 -3.64
CA GLU A 280 -20.56 -41.80 -4.60
C GLU A 280 -21.92 -42.45 -4.28
N LEU A 281 -22.96 -41.62 -4.12
CA LEU A 281 -24.35 -42.04 -4.03
C LEU A 281 -25.10 -41.39 -5.17
N GLY A 282 -25.80 -42.19 -5.94
CA GLY A 282 -26.55 -41.72 -7.10
C GLY A 282 -27.95 -42.33 -7.19
N THR A 283 -28.86 -41.56 -7.72
CA THR A 283 -30.15 -42.09 -8.20
C THR A 283 -30.49 -41.45 -9.53
N ASN A 284 -31.09 -42.25 -10.42
CA ASN A 284 -31.57 -41.76 -11.70
C ASN A 284 -33.02 -42.20 -11.92
N ALA A 285 -33.76 -41.36 -12.62
CA ALA A 285 -35.12 -41.65 -13.10
C ALA A 285 -35.18 -41.19 -14.56
N ASP A 286 -35.25 -42.17 -15.42
CA ASP A 286 -35.18 -42.01 -16.86
C ASP A 286 -36.50 -42.50 -17.51
N ASN A 287 -36.86 -41.85 -18.62
CA ASN A 287 -38.03 -42.22 -19.41
C ASN A 287 -37.64 -42.22 -20.90
N ASN A 288 -37.90 -43.35 -21.58
CA ASN A 288 -37.65 -43.55 -23.01
C ASN A 288 -36.19 -43.21 -23.42
N VAL A 289 -35.21 -43.75 -22.74
CA VAL A 289 -33.78 -43.52 -22.98
C VAL A 289 -33.18 -44.64 -23.79
N GLY A 290 -32.40 -44.35 -24.83
CA GLY A 290 -31.64 -45.32 -25.62
C GLY A 290 -32.52 -46.20 -26.52
N GLY A 291 -33.72 -45.74 -26.93
CA GLY A 291 -34.66 -46.49 -27.79
C GLY A 291 -35.57 -47.42 -27.01
N ASP A 292 -35.42 -47.60 -25.71
CA ASP A 292 -36.27 -48.42 -24.86
C ASP A 292 -37.43 -47.56 -24.32
N ALA A 293 -38.65 -47.91 -24.68
CA ALA A 293 -39.86 -47.24 -24.20
C ALA A 293 -40.17 -47.62 -22.75
N GLY A 294 -40.42 -46.62 -21.88
CA GLY A 294 -40.84 -46.84 -20.50
C GLY A 294 -39.96 -46.13 -19.48
N HIS A 295 -40.21 -46.41 -18.19
CA HIS A 295 -39.45 -45.77 -17.06
C HIS A 295 -38.40 -46.74 -16.55
N THR A 296 -37.19 -46.15 -16.30
CA THR A 296 -36.09 -46.86 -15.66
C THR A 296 -35.64 -46.05 -14.46
N ASN A 297 -35.68 -46.64 -13.28
CA ASN A 297 -35.18 -46.04 -12.04
C ASN A 297 -34.02 -46.87 -11.54
N GLY A 298 -32.96 -46.16 -11.15
CA GLY A 298 -31.75 -46.79 -10.62
C GLY A 298 -31.22 -46.05 -9.41
N TRP A 299 -30.47 -46.72 -8.58
CA TRP A 299 -29.65 -46.12 -7.55
C TRP A 299 -28.31 -46.85 -7.45
N GLU A 300 -27.28 -46.11 -7.07
CA GLU A 300 -25.93 -46.64 -6.85
C GLU A 300 -25.32 -46.07 -5.58
N ALA A 301 -24.59 -46.92 -4.85
CA ALA A 301 -23.75 -46.52 -3.72
C ALA A 301 -22.40 -47.20 -3.86
N MET A 302 -21.35 -46.45 -4.07
CA MET A 302 -20.01 -46.98 -4.35
C MET A 302 -18.92 -46.20 -3.64
N VAL A 303 -17.79 -46.87 -3.41
CA VAL A 303 -16.50 -46.24 -3.20
C VAL A 303 -15.71 -46.42 -4.49
N ARG A 304 -15.38 -45.30 -5.11
CA ARG A 304 -14.66 -45.30 -6.39
C ARG A 304 -13.21 -44.91 -6.16
N MET A 305 -12.28 -45.77 -6.58
CA MET A 305 -10.85 -45.47 -6.64
C MET A 305 -10.48 -44.98 -8.04
N ARG A 306 -9.71 -43.91 -8.10
CA ARG A 306 -9.07 -43.45 -9.34
C ARG A 306 -7.58 -43.29 -9.10
N PHE A 307 -6.76 -43.93 -9.92
CA PHE A 307 -5.31 -43.86 -9.84
C PHE A 307 -4.69 -43.91 -11.24
N ASN A 308 -3.87 -42.92 -11.57
CA ASN A 308 -3.17 -42.90 -12.84
C ASN A 308 -1.81 -43.58 -12.67
N LEU A 309 -1.65 -44.74 -13.27
CA LEU A 309 -0.40 -45.51 -13.18
C LEU A 309 0.74 -44.92 -14.03
N PHE A 310 0.41 -44.26 -15.14
CA PHE A 310 1.41 -43.68 -16.05
C PHE A 310 0.78 -42.57 -16.90
N ALA A 311 1.33 -41.37 -16.78
CA ALA A 311 0.89 -40.18 -17.50
C ALA A 311 1.95 -39.65 -18.48
N GLY A 312 2.75 -40.54 -19.10
CA GLY A 312 3.78 -40.10 -20.02
C GLY A 312 4.89 -39.23 -19.42
N GLY A 313 5.10 -39.30 -18.11
CA GLY A 313 6.08 -38.47 -17.39
C GLY A 313 5.60 -37.06 -16.99
N SER A 314 4.39 -36.66 -17.37
CA SER A 314 3.84 -35.31 -17.08
C SER A 314 3.79 -34.99 -15.58
N ASN A 315 3.34 -35.95 -14.74
CA ASN A 315 3.27 -35.77 -13.29
C ASN A 315 4.64 -35.47 -12.66
N LYS A 316 5.71 -36.14 -13.15
CA LYS A 316 7.08 -35.88 -12.68
C LYS A 316 7.59 -34.52 -13.14
N ALA A 317 7.30 -34.13 -14.37
CA ALA A 317 7.68 -32.82 -14.91
C ALA A 317 6.95 -31.69 -14.17
N ASP A 318 5.63 -31.86 -13.87
CA ASP A 318 4.88 -30.87 -13.09
C ASP A 318 5.43 -30.74 -11.66
N LEU A 319 5.70 -31.86 -10.98
CA LEU A 319 6.30 -31.83 -9.63
C LEU A 319 7.63 -31.09 -9.64
N GLN A 320 8.50 -31.33 -10.66
CA GLN A 320 9.77 -30.62 -10.79
C GLN A 320 9.57 -29.12 -11.07
N SER A 321 8.57 -28.77 -11.90
CA SER A 321 8.20 -27.37 -12.15
C SER A 321 7.78 -26.68 -10.87
N LYS A 322 6.94 -27.30 -10.02
CA LYS A 322 6.54 -26.75 -8.72
C LYS A 322 7.68 -26.59 -7.73
N SER A 323 8.66 -27.50 -7.76
CA SER A 323 9.89 -27.37 -6.98
C SER A 323 10.68 -26.11 -7.34
N TYR A 324 10.86 -25.84 -8.65
CA TYR A 324 11.53 -24.62 -9.09
C TYR A 324 10.71 -23.34 -8.81
N GLN A 325 9.39 -23.42 -8.84
CA GLN A 325 8.53 -22.29 -8.45
C GLN A 325 8.70 -21.94 -6.95
N ALA A 326 8.86 -22.95 -6.09
CA ALA A 326 9.17 -22.71 -4.67
C ALA A 326 10.56 -22.07 -4.49
N SER A 327 11.57 -22.54 -5.25
CA SER A 327 12.90 -21.90 -5.26
C SER A 327 12.83 -20.46 -5.77
N GLN A 328 12.06 -20.19 -6.81
CA GLN A 328 11.85 -18.85 -7.34
C GLN A 328 11.23 -17.91 -6.28
N ALA A 329 10.23 -18.38 -5.52
CA ALA A 329 9.63 -17.60 -4.44
C ALA A 329 10.67 -17.22 -3.35
N LEU A 330 11.57 -18.16 -3.01
CA LEU A 330 12.68 -17.90 -2.09
C LEU A 330 13.64 -16.82 -2.63
N ASP A 331 13.98 -16.88 -3.92
CA ASP A 331 14.86 -15.89 -4.55
C ASP A 331 14.20 -14.49 -4.60
N ILE A 332 12.90 -14.42 -4.84
CA ILE A 332 12.12 -13.17 -4.78
C ILE A 332 12.19 -12.56 -3.36
N ARG A 333 11.99 -13.38 -2.32
CA ARG A 333 12.13 -12.94 -0.91
C ARG A 333 13.55 -12.43 -0.63
N ASN A 334 14.58 -13.12 -1.09
CA ASN A 334 15.96 -12.72 -0.88
C ASN A 334 16.29 -11.41 -1.62
N ASN A 335 15.72 -11.19 -2.80
CA ASN A 335 15.84 -9.91 -3.50
C ASN A 335 15.14 -8.78 -2.74
N ALA A 336 13.94 -9.00 -2.22
CA ALA A 336 13.24 -8.03 -1.37
C ALA A 336 14.06 -7.66 -0.11
N LEU A 337 14.70 -8.65 0.52
CA LEU A 337 15.60 -8.41 1.64
C LEU A 337 16.80 -7.53 1.27
N ARG A 338 17.40 -7.74 0.09
CA ARG A 338 18.50 -6.89 -0.40
C ARG A 338 18.04 -5.44 -0.60
N GLN A 339 16.87 -5.23 -1.21
CA GLN A 339 16.30 -3.90 -1.42
C GLN A 339 15.99 -3.19 -0.10
N LEU A 340 15.42 -3.89 0.87
CA LEU A 340 15.15 -3.34 2.19
C LEU A 340 16.43 -2.97 2.95
N ASN A 341 17.49 -3.78 2.86
CA ASN A 341 18.78 -3.42 3.46
C ASN A 341 19.40 -2.18 2.81
N GLU A 342 19.31 -2.06 1.49
CA GLU A 342 19.75 -0.87 0.77
C GLU A 342 18.94 0.37 1.21
N GLU A 343 17.61 0.26 1.23
CA GLU A 343 16.73 1.36 1.63
C GLU A 343 16.99 1.82 3.06
N LEU A 344 17.15 0.87 4.00
CA LEU A 344 17.48 1.16 5.39
C LEU A 344 18.86 1.82 5.50
N GLY A 345 19.86 1.34 4.76
CA GLY A 345 21.22 1.89 4.73
C GLY A 345 21.23 3.33 4.22
N LEU A 346 20.53 3.61 3.12
CA LEU A 346 20.39 4.96 2.58
C LEU A 346 19.67 5.90 3.56
N ALA A 347 18.60 5.44 4.20
CA ALA A 347 17.88 6.23 5.19
C ALA A 347 18.76 6.51 6.43
N TRP A 348 19.51 5.52 6.91
CA TRP A 348 20.42 5.68 8.04
C TRP A 348 21.55 6.69 7.75
N ASN A 349 22.16 6.59 6.57
CA ASN A 349 23.17 7.55 6.12
C ASN A 349 22.62 8.97 5.97
N ALA A 350 21.39 9.12 5.44
CA ALA A 350 20.74 10.41 5.31
C ALA A 350 20.46 11.05 6.70
N LEU A 351 20.06 10.25 7.70
CA LEU A 351 19.86 10.72 9.07
C LEU A 351 21.16 11.20 9.70
N ASN A 352 22.23 10.41 9.59
CA ASN A 352 23.54 10.76 10.15
C ASN A 352 24.09 12.04 9.49
N ASN A 353 23.93 12.17 8.18
CA ASN A 353 24.34 13.36 7.45
C ASN A 353 23.52 14.60 7.88
N ALA A 354 22.19 14.48 7.99
CA ALA A 354 21.33 15.57 8.45
C ALA A 354 21.68 16.00 9.89
N ASN A 355 21.95 15.04 10.78
CA ASN A 355 22.37 15.31 12.16
C ASN A 355 23.73 16.06 12.23
N ALA A 356 24.66 15.73 11.33
CA ALA A 356 25.96 16.42 11.26
C ALA A 356 25.83 17.82 10.63
N GLN A 357 24.97 18.00 9.63
CA GLN A 357 24.78 19.29 8.94
C GLN A 357 23.96 20.29 9.75
N LEU A 358 23.00 19.83 10.56
CA LEU A 358 22.06 20.72 11.26
C LEU A 358 22.75 21.77 12.16
N PRO A 359 23.71 21.44 13.04
CA PRO A 359 24.37 22.42 13.86
C PRO A 359 25.19 23.44 13.02
N VAL A 360 25.86 22.99 11.97
CA VAL A 360 26.65 23.85 11.07
C VAL A 360 25.74 24.82 10.30
N ALA A 361 24.59 24.34 9.81
CA ALA A 361 23.60 25.19 9.13
C ALA A 361 23.01 26.23 10.10
N GLN A 362 22.76 25.85 11.36
CA GLN A 362 22.31 26.79 12.39
C GLN A 362 23.35 27.86 12.70
N GLU A 363 24.63 27.49 12.82
CA GLU A 363 25.72 28.43 12.99
C GLU A 363 25.83 29.42 11.81
N TYR A 364 25.68 28.89 10.58
CA TYR A 364 25.71 29.70 9.36
C TYR A 364 24.60 30.76 9.36
N VAL A 365 23.37 30.39 9.69
CA VAL A 365 22.24 31.33 9.83
C VAL A 365 22.52 32.37 10.91
N ASN A 366 23.05 31.97 12.07
CA ASN A 366 23.36 32.87 13.17
C ASN A 366 24.47 33.91 12.79
N HIS A 367 25.51 33.48 12.04
CA HIS A 367 26.55 34.36 11.56
C HIS A 367 26.05 35.30 10.46
N SER A 368 25.30 34.76 9.45
CA SER A 368 24.74 35.57 8.37
C SER A 368 23.76 36.63 8.90
N THR A 369 22.98 36.28 9.94
CA THR A 369 22.10 37.27 10.63
C THR A 369 22.88 38.40 11.26
N ARG A 370 24.00 38.10 11.92
CA ARG A 370 24.88 39.14 12.53
C ARG A 370 25.56 39.99 11.48
N VAL A 371 26.07 39.38 10.41
CA VAL A 371 26.71 40.10 9.29
C VAL A 371 25.69 41.04 8.66
N ARG A 372 24.51 40.57 8.31
CA ARG A 372 23.45 41.40 7.73
C ARG A 372 23.07 42.58 8.63
N THR A 373 22.94 42.35 9.93
CA THR A 373 22.61 43.40 10.88
C THR A 373 23.72 44.47 10.96
N SER A 374 24.98 44.04 11.02
CA SER A 374 26.14 44.95 11.03
C SER A 374 26.25 45.73 9.73
N TYR A 375 26.05 45.09 8.58
CA TYR A 375 26.11 45.75 7.27
C TYR A 375 24.97 46.75 7.09
N GLN A 376 23.80 46.48 7.59
CA GLN A 376 22.68 47.42 7.58
C GLN A 376 23.00 48.69 8.41
N GLN A 377 23.60 48.52 9.58
CA GLN A 377 24.04 49.67 10.41
C GLN A 377 25.15 50.48 9.73
N GLN A 378 26.20 49.83 9.23
CA GLN A 378 27.33 50.48 8.54
C GLN A 378 26.88 51.18 7.25
N PHE A 379 25.94 50.59 6.49
CA PHE A 379 25.38 51.25 5.31
C PHE A 379 24.58 52.51 5.71
N GLY A 380 23.85 52.47 6.81
CA GLY A 380 23.19 53.66 7.36
C GLY A 380 24.15 54.83 7.66
N LEU A 381 25.39 54.49 8.11
CA LEU A 381 26.48 55.43 8.41
C LEU A 381 27.33 55.79 7.18
N GLY A 382 27.06 55.24 6.01
CA GLY A 382 27.86 55.46 4.79
C GLY A 382 29.20 54.72 4.76
N GLN A 383 29.42 53.74 5.64
CA GLN A 383 30.66 52.96 5.77
C GLN A 383 30.66 51.65 4.99
N ARG A 384 29.54 51.29 4.33
CA ARG A 384 29.37 50.10 3.51
C ARG A 384 28.66 50.42 2.21
N THR A 385 28.92 49.59 1.18
CA THR A 385 28.26 49.72 -0.12
C THR A 385 26.87 49.12 -0.07
N LEU A 386 26.00 49.56 -1.00
CA LEU A 386 24.68 48.95 -1.21
C LEU A 386 24.81 47.49 -1.60
N LEU A 387 25.79 47.15 -2.43
CA LEU A 387 26.02 45.77 -2.88
C LEU A 387 26.26 44.81 -1.72
N ASP A 388 27.13 45.18 -0.78
CA ASP A 388 27.44 44.39 0.43
C ASP A 388 26.15 44.11 1.25
N LEU A 389 25.27 45.11 1.40
CA LEU A 389 24.00 44.95 2.11
C LEU A 389 23.06 44.02 1.38
N LEU A 390 22.86 44.20 0.06
CA LEU A 390 21.97 43.37 -0.75
C LEU A 390 22.46 41.92 -0.80
N ASP A 391 23.75 41.69 -0.91
CA ASP A 391 24.34 40.35 -0.91
C ASP A 391 24.17 39.66 0.45
N SER A 392 24.34 40.38 1.57
CA SER A 392 24.10 39.83 2.91
C SER A 392 22.62 39.45 3.17
N GLU A 393 21.66 40.18 2.62
CA GLU A 393 20.23 39.82 2.67
C GLU A 393 19.95 38.53 1.89
N ASN A 394 20.52 38.38 0.69
CA ASN A 394 20.37 37.16 -0.11
C ASN A 394 21.05 35.95 0.52
N GLU A 395 22.24 36.16 1.13
CA GLU A 395 22.96 35.09 1.86
C GLU A 395 22.14 34.59 3.07
N LEU A 396 21.59 35.50 3.88
CA LEU A 396 20.74 35.13 5.01
C LEU A 396 19.48 34.38 4.57
N PHE A 397 18.83 34.85 3.49
CA PHE A 397 17.67 34.18 2.92
C PHE A 397 17.99 32.74 2.48
N THR A 398 19.10 32.57 1.75
CA THR A 398 19.54 31.24 1.28
C THR A 398 19.95 30.33 2.44
N ALA A 399 20.69 30.84 3.42
CA ALA A 399 21.07 30.10 4.62
C ALA A 399 19.84 29.62 5.42
N SER A 400 18.85 30.50 5.61
CA SER A 400 17.62 30.19 6.35
C SER A 400 16.80 29.11 5.64
N ARG A 401 16.66 29.18 4.31
CA ARG A 401 16.00 28.11 3.52
C ARG A 401 16.73 26.77 3.68
N ARG A 402 18.06 26.78 3.58
CA ARG A 402 18.86 25.55 3.71
C ARG A 402 18.71 24.92 5.09
N LEU A 403 18.67 25.72 6.15
CA LEU A 403 18.41 25.22 7.50
C LEU A 403 17.05 24.48 7.60
N GLU A 404 15.99 25.07 7.05
CA GLU A 404 14.67 24.43 7.08
C GLU A 404 14.60 23.16 6.22
N GLU A 405 15.31 23.12 5.08
CA GLU A 405 15.46 21.88 4.29
C GLU A 405 16.13 20.76 5.11
N ILE A 406 17.23 21.07 5.82
CA ILE A 406 17.95 20.07 6.63
C ILE A 406 17.07 19.58 7.78
N LYS A 407 16.32 20.47 8.46
CA LYS A 407 15.35 20.08 9.51
C LYS A 407 14.28 19.14 8.96
N ASN A 408 13.77 19.43 7.76
CA ASN A 408 12.78 18.57 7.10
C ASN A 408 13.36 17.20 6.75
N ILE A 409 14.57 17.15 6.16
CA ILE A 409 15.27 15.91 5.83
C ILE A 409 15.51 15.09 7.09
N GLN A 410 15.98 15.68 8.18
CA GLN A 410 16.20 15.02 9.45
C GLN A 410 14.92 14.35 9.96
N LEU A 411 13.84 15.09 9.99
CA LEU A 411 12.55 14.60 10.51
C LEU A 411 11.94 13.53 9.59
N PHE A 412 11.89 13.78 8.28
CA PHE A 412 11.36 12.80 7.31
C PHE A 412 12.13 11.48 7.34
N THR A 413 13.45 11.54 7.47
CA THR A 413 14.28 10.33 7.49
C THR A 413 14.00 9.45 8.70
N GLN A 414 13.60 10.01 9.84
CA GLN A 414 13.15 9.25 11.02
C GLN A 414 11.90 8.43 10.69
N TYR A 415 10.92 9.04 10.00
CA TYR A 415 9.72 8.33 9.53
C TYR A 415 10.08 7.25 8.51
N ARG A 416 11.00 7.54 7.59
CA ARG A 416 11.46 6.60 6.57
C ARG A 416 12.11 5.36 7.19
N ILE A 417 12.98 5.51 8.19
CA ILE A 417 13.59 4.39 8.92
C ILE A 417 12.48 3.53 9.55
N LYS A 418 11.51 4.14 10.25
CA LYS A 418 10.41 3.41 10.88
C LYS A 418 9.53 2.69 9.86
N ALA A 419 9.24 3.29 8.71
CA ALA A 419 8.47 2.66 7.63
C ALA A 419 9.21 1.45 7.03
N THR A 420 10.52 1.56 6.77
CA THR A 420 11.35 0.46 6.26
C THR A 420 11.40 -0.71 7.25
N MET A 421 11.35 -0.43 8.56
CA MET A 421 11.25 -1.45 9.60
C MET A 421 9.83 -2.04 9.72
N GLY A 422 8.80 -1.45 9.09
CA GLY A 422 7.40 -1.86 9.24
C GLY A 422 6.77 -1.45 10.57
N GLU A 423 7.26 -0.39 11.19
CA GLU A 423 6.83 0.10 12.51
C GLU A 423 6.36 1.56 12.51
N LEU A 424 6.22 2.20 11.35
CA LEU A 424 5.83 3.61 11.28
C LEU A 424 4.46 3.83 11.90
N LEU A 425 3.44 3.13 11.44
CA LEU A 425 2.06 3.31 11.92
C LEU A 425 1.97 3.07 13.43
N LYS A 426 2.57 1.97 13.90
CA LYS A 426 2.62 1.64 15.33
C LYS A 426 3.30 2.72 16.15
N SER A 427 4.43 3.27 15.67
CA SER A 427 5.18 4.32 16.35
C SER A 427 4.42 5.65 16.46
N GLN A 428 3.48 5.87 15.54
CA GLN A 428 2.62 7.06 15.49
C GLN A 428 1.25 6.83 16.16
N GLY A 429 0.98 5.64 16.70
CA GLY A 429 -0.32 5.30 17.28
C GLY A 429 -1.45 5.23 16.25
N VAL A 430 -1.12 5.02 14.97
CA VAL A 430 -2.06 4.89 13.86
C VAL A 430 -2.51 3.44 13.74
N VAL A 431 -3.81 3.22 13.60
CA VAL A 431 -4.40 1.89 13.51
C VAL A 431 -4.42 1.43 12.06
N ALA A 432 -3.70 0.35 11.76
CA ALA A 432 -3.76 -0.29 10.45
C ALA A 432 -5.14 -0.94 10.21
N PRO A 433 -5.58 -1.11 8.94
CA PRO A 433 -6.85 -1.75 8.63
C PRO A 433 -6.97 -3.14 9.27
N MET A 434 -8.14 -3.48 9.83
CA MET A 434 -8.40 -4.79 10.47
C MET A 434 -8.08 -5.97 9.53
N ALA A 435 -8.28 -5.80 8.23
CA ALA A 435 -7.97 -6.81 7.21
C ALA A 435 -6.47 -7.11 7.07
N SER A 436 -5.57 -6.30 7.64
CA SER A 436 -4.12 -6.56 7.67
C SER A 436 -3.70 -7.49 8.82
N VAL A 437 -4.61 -7.83 9.72
CA VAL A 437 -4.31 -8.72 10.86
C VAL A 437 -4.29 -10.17 10.39
N VAL A 438 -3.20 -10.86 10.65
CA VAL A 438 -3.02 -12.30 10.39
C VAL A 438 -3.44 -13.09 11.63
N GLN A 439 -4.42 -13.98 11.48
CA GLN A 439 -4.91 -14.84 12.56
C GLN A 439 -4.14 -16.17 12.68
N ASN A 440 -3.85 -16.78 11.51
CA ASN A 440 -3.14 -18.05 11.42
C ASN A 440 -1.88 -17.86 10.57
N ASP A 441 -0.75 -17.58 11.20
CA ASP A 441 0.52 -17.34 10.50
C ASP A 441 1.13 -18.68 10.06
N VAL A 442 1.16 -18.90 8.74
CA VAL A 442 1.78 -20.09 8.12
C VAL A 442 3.21 -19.72 7.71
N LYS A 443 4.18 -20.40 8.31
CA LYS A 443 5.59 -20.18 8.01
C LYS A 443 6.11 -21.15 6.95
N PRO A 444 7.07 -20.73 6.09
CA PRO A 444 7.73 -21.62 5.15
C PRO A 444 8.48 -22.74 5.87
N LYS A 445 8.52 -23.90 5.21
CA LYS A 445 9.27 -25.09 5.68
C LYS A 445 10.76 -24.95 5.44
N VAL A 446 11.13 -24.20 4.38
CA VAL A 446 12.52 -23.95 4.03
C VAL A 446 13.19 -23.05 5.06
N GLN A 447 14.46 -23.35 5.37
CA GLN A 447 15.26 -22.47 6.22
C GLN A 447 15.53 -21.16 5.47
N LEU A 448 15.04 -20.04 6.04
CA LEU A 448 15.23 -18.73 5.44
C LEU A 448 16.65 -18.24 5.71
N PRO A 449 17.41 -17.80 4.68
CA PRO A 449 18.71 -17.19 4.90
C PRO A 449 18.55 -15.91 5.73
N GLY A 450 19.12 -15.90 6.93
CA GLY A 450 19.43 -14.66 7.62
C GLY A 450 20.65 -14.06 6.94
N MET A 451 20.59 -12.80 6.53
CA MET A 451 21.82 -12.14 6.11
C MET A 451 22.63 -11.81 7.37
N ASN A 452 23.71 -12.54 7.57
CA ASN A 452 24.72 -12.26 8.58
C ASN A 452 25.51 -10.99 8.22
#